data_b7d633fa3577d3faac1b42cb89ccd610
#
_entry.id   b7d633fa3577d3faac1b42cb89ccd610
#
_cell.length_a   1.000
_cell.length_b   1.000
_cell.length_c   1.000
_cell.angle_alpha   90.00
_cell.angle_beta   90.00
_cell.angle_gamma   90.00
#
_symmetry.space_group_name_H-M   'P 1'
#
loop_
_entity.id
_entity.type
_entity.pdbx_description
1 polymer ?
#
loop_
_entity_poly.entity_id
_entity_poly.type
_entity_poly.pdbx_seq_one_letter_code
_entity_poly.pdbx_strand_id
1 'polypeptide(L)'
;MCSSDLFSMLLTLVSSSNAENAETLWGFIGRYRPGVTPSTHPKLNAMVGYALHYFRDFVLPQKKFREPNGTERAALNDLRDALSNLPAASTAEQIQDVVYEVGRREPFLDRNKKGKDGKPGVSLDWFNMLYQVLLGQEKGPRFGSFVAVYGLKNAVDMIDGALARST
;
A
#
# COMPACT_ATOMS: atom_id res chain seq x y z
N MET A 1 8.46 -13.61 -4.94
CA MET A 1 7.90 -12.39 -5.58
C MET A 1 8.50 -12.24 -6.97
N CYS A 2 7.67 -12.09 -7.99
CA CYS A 2 8.19 -11.92 -9.35
C CYS A 2 8.63 -10.45 -9.58
N SER A 3 9.41 -10.24 -10.66
CA SER A 3 9.98 -8.91 -10.95
C SER A 3 8.92 -7.84 -11.16
N SER A 4 7.76 -8.19 -11.74
CA SER A 4 6.68 -7.22 -11.96
C SER A 4 6.04 -6.78 -10.66
N ASP A 5 5.88 -7.68 -9.69
CA ASP A 5 5.34 -7.33 -8.37
C ASP A 5 6.30 -6.43 -7.61
N LEU A 6 7.58 -6.70 -7.69
CA LEU A 6 8.61 -5.89 -7.06
C LEU A 6 8.67 -4.49 -7.67
N PHE A 7 8.59 -4.40 -8.99
CA PHE A 7 8.56 -3.11 -9.69
C PHE A 7 7.33 -2.29 -9.30
N SER A 8 6.16 -2.93 -9.23
CA SER A 8 4.92 -2.28 -8.77
C SER A 8 5.07 -1.74 -7.35
N MET A 9 5.70 -2.51 -6.47
CA MET A 9 5.98 -2.09 -5.10
C MET A 9 6.86 -0.84 -5.07
N LEU A 10 7.92 -0.82 -5.86
CA LEU A 10 8.82 0.31 -5.92
C LEU A 10 8.13 1.56 -6.44
N LEU A 11 7.32 1.43 -7.50
CA LEU A 11 6.52 2.56 -8.02
C LEU A 11 5.58 3.12 -6.96
N THR A 12 4.93 2.25 -6.20
CA THR A 12 4.01 2.67 -5.14
C THR A 12 4.74 3.38 -4.02
N LEU A 13 5.93 2.90 -3.64
CA LEU A 13 6.77 3.56 -2.65
C LEU A 13 7.21 4.95 -3.11
N VAL A 14 7.62 5.09 -4.35
CA VAL A 14 7.98 6.41 -4.93
C VAL A 14 6.80 7.35 -4.83
N SER A 15 5.62 6.88 -5.24
CA SER A 15 4.40 7.69 -5.24
C SER A 15 3.99 8.14 -3.83
N SER A 16 4.03 7.23 -2.87
CA SER A 16 3.55 7.49 -1.52
C SER A 16 4.51 8.33 -0.70
N SER A 17 5.82 8.16 -0.91
CA SER A 17 6.85 8.87 -0.15
C SER A 17 7.28 10.17 -0.80
N ASN A 18 6.80 10.47 -2.00
CA ASN A 18 7.29 11.57 -2.83
C ASN A 18 8.81 11.53 -3.01
N ALA A 19 9.35 10.31 -3.16
CA ALA A 19 10.78 10.10 -3.29
C ALA A 19 11.30 10.73 -4.58
N GLU A 20 12.32 11.56 -4.46
CA GLU A 20 12.97 12.20 -5.61
C GLU A 20 14.29 11.51 -5.97
N ASN A 21 14.78 10.65 -5.08
CA ASN A 21 16.06 9.99 -5.27
C ASN A 21 16.06 8.56 -4.73
N ALA A 22 17.07 7.78 -5.13
CA ALA A 22 17.18 6.38 -4.75
C ALA A 22 17.44 6.17 -3.25
N GLU A 23 18.10 7.12 -2.59
CA GLU A 23 18.41 7.03 -1.17
C GLU A 23 17.16 6.85 -0.32
N THR A 24 16.10 7.59 -0.62
CA THR A 24 14.83 7.51 0.10
C THR A 24 14.23 6.12 -0.02
N LEU A 25 14.22 5.55 -1.23
CA LEU A 25 13.71 4.19 -1.44
C LEU A 25 14.58 3.15 -0.71
N TRP A 26 15.90 3.30 -0.75
CA TRP A 26 16.80 2.39 -0.06
C TRP A 26 16.64 2.48 1.46
N GLY A 27 16.24 3.64 1.98
CA GLY A 27 15.89 3.79 3.39
C GLY A 27 14.73 2.87 3.80
N PHE A 28 13.67 2.79 2.99
CA PHE A 28 12.56 1.86 3.24
C PHE A 28 13.00 0.42 3.09
N ILE A 29 13.72 0.09 2.03
CA ILE A 29 14.17 -1.28 1.76
C ILE A 29 15.08 -1.79 2.87
N GLY A 30 16.07 -0.99 3.27
CA GLY A 30 17.03 -1.36 4.31
C GLY A 30 16.40 -1.55 5.68
N ARG A 31 15.38 -0.76 5.99
CA ARG A 31 14.64 -0.91 7.24
C ARG A 31 13.82 -2.20 7.24
N TYR A 32 13.18 -2.51 6.11
CA TYR A 32 12.36 -3.72 5.96
C TYR A 32 13.21 -4.98 5.92
N ARG A 33 14.33 -4.93 5.20
CA ARG A 33 15.27 -6.05 5.06
C ARG A 33 16.71 -5.59 5.35
N PRO A 34 17.13 -5.56 6.62
CA PRO A 34 18.51 -5.22 6.94
C PRO A 34 19.49 -6.14 6.21
N GLY A 35 20.54 -5.56 5.66
CA GLY A 35 21.53 -6.29 4.88
C GLY A 35 21.30 -6.27 3.37
N VAL A 36 20.12 -5.83 2.93
CA VAL A 36 19.87 -5.59 1.49
C VAL A 36 20.31 -4.18 1.17
N THR A 37 21.35 -4.05 0.34
CA THR A 37 21.97 -2.75 -0.01
C THR A 37 22.16 -2.67 -1.52
N PRO A 38 22.41 -1.47 -2.07
CA PRO A 38 22.74 -1.34 -3.49
C PRO A 38 23.94 -2.19 -3.90
N SER A 39 24.93 -2.34 -3.02
CA SER A 39 26.13 -3.12 -3.29
C SER A 39 25.86 -4.61 -3.31
N THR A 40 25.02 -5.11 -2.38
CA THR A 40 24.70 -6.54 -2.30
C THR A 40 23.64 -6.96 -3.32
N HIS A 41 22.83 -6.01 -3.79
CA HIS A 41 21.73 -6.26 -4.72
C HIS A 41 21.75 -5.29 -5.89
N PRO A 42 22.74 -5.41 -6.80
CA PRO A 42 22.90 -4.44 -7.90
C PRO A 42 21.72 -4.46 -8.89
N LYS A 43 21.08 -5.61 -9.11
CA LYS A 43 19.89 -5.68 -9.96
C LYS A 43 18.73 -4.91 -9.38
N LEU A 44 18.54 -4.99 -8.06
CA LEU A 44 17.51 -4.23 -7.36
C LEU A 44 17.81 -2.73 -7.42
N ASN A 45 19.08 -2.37 -7.28
CA ASN A 45 19.49 -0.98 -7.41
C ASN A 45 19.17 -0.39 -8.80
N ALA A 46 19.41 -1.17 -9.85
CA ALA A 46 19.02 -0.76 -11.21
C ALA A 46 17.51 -0.58 -11.33
N MET A 47 16.73 -1.48 -10.74
CA MET A 47 15.29 -1.41 -10.74
C MET A 47 14.76 -0.19 -9.98
N VAL A 48 15.38 0.17 -8.86
CA VAL A 48 15.05 1.38 -8.09
C VAL A 48 15.22 2.62 -8.97
N GLY A 49 16.34 2.75 -9.67
CA GLY A 49 16.58 3.88 -10.58
C GLY A 49 15.54 3.93 -11.70
N TYR A 50 15.24 2.78 -12.29
CA TYR A 50 14.24 2.70 -13.36
C TYR A 50 12.84 3.09 -12.85
N ALA A 51 12.47 2.66 -11.64
CA ALA A 51 11.18 3.00 -11.04
C ALA A 51 11.04 4.52 -10.82
N LEU A 52 12.10 5.18 -10.37
CA LEU A 52 12.08 6.63 -10.18
C LEU A 52 11.83 7.38 -11.49
N HIS A 53 12.52 6.99 -12.56
CA HIS A 53 12.33 7.60 -13.88
C HIS A 53 10.94 7.31 -14.44
N TYR A 54 10.50 6.05 -14.36
CA TYR A 54 9.20 5.64 -14.87
C TYR A 54 8.07 6.38 -14.13
N PHE A 55 8.17 6.52 -12.83
CA PHE A 55 7.17 7.25 -12.05
C PHE A 55 7.07 8.70 -12.51
N ARG A 56 8.20 9.37 -12.62
CA ARG A 56 8.24 10.79 -13.00
C ARG A 56 7.65 11.00 -14.40
N ASP A 57 7.99 10.12 -15.34
CA ASP A 57 7.66 10.31 -16.74
C ASP A 57 6.24 9.82 -17.09
N PHE A 58 5.78 8.75 -16.45
CA PHE A 58 4.55 8.07 -16.87
C PHE A 58 3.48 7.97 -15.78
N VAL A 59 3.82 7.89 -14.52
CA VAL A 59 2.84 7.69 -13.44
C VAL A 59 2.37 9.01 -12.87
N LEU A 60 3.28 9.90 -12.52
CA LEU A 60 2.94 11.18 -11.90
C LEU A 60 1.94 12.01 -12.72
N PRO A 61 2.08 12.13 -14.06
CA PRO A 61 1.10 12.90 -14.84
C PRO A 61 -0.31 12.33 -14.83
N GLN A 62 -0.46 11.03 -14.55
CA GLN A 62 -1.76 10.35 -14.53
C GLN A 62 -2.29 10.09 -13.13
N LYS A 63 -1.52 10.43 -12.10
CA LYS A 63 -1.90 10.18 -10.70
C LYS A 63 -3.08 11.08 -10.32
N LYS A 64 -4.19 10.46 -9.90
CA LYS A 64 -5.39 11.17 -9.46
C LYS A 64 -5.96 10.51 -8.22
N PHE A 65 -6.15 11.29 -7.18
CA PHE A 65 -6.79 10.84 -5.96
C PHE A 65 -8.30 11.01 -6.08
N ARG A 66 -9.05 10.00 -5.66
CA ARG A 66 -10.51 10.05 -5.54
C ARG A 66 -10.88 10.33 -4.10
N GLU A 67 -11.90 11.12 -3.88
CA GLU A 67 -12.42 11.32 -2.53
C GLU A 67 -13.28 10.13 -2.11
N PRO A 68 -13.14 9.66 -0.85
CA PRO A 68 -13.99 8.57 -0.36
C PRO A 68 -15.40 9.07 -0.07
N ASN A 69 -16.40 8.22 -0.33
CA ASN A 69 -17.77 8.50 0.07
C ASN A 69 -17.96 8.22 1.57
N GLY A 70 -19.18 8.42 2.11
CA GLY A 70 -19.44 8.26 3.54
C GLY A 70 -19.16 6.85 4.07
N THR A 71 -19.55 5.81 3.32
CA THR A 71 -19.30 4.42 3.69
C THR A 71 -17.82 4.10 3.66
N GLU A 72 -17.12 4.58 2.64
CA GLU A 72 -15.69 4.39 2.49
C GLU A 72 -14.90 5.11 3.58
N ARG A 73 -15.34 6.32 3.97
CA ARG A 73 -14.73 7.05 5.07
C ARG A 73 -14.82 6.29 6.38
N ALA A 74 -15.98 5.72 6.68
CA ALA A 74 -16.16 4.90 7.89
C ALA A 74 -15.23 3.69 7.88
N ALA A 75 -15.12 3.02 6.73
CA ALA A 75 -14.21 1.88 6.57
C ALA A 75 -12.75 2.29 6.72
N LEU A 76 -12.36 3.43 6.16
CA LEU A 76 -10.99 3.94 6.28
C LEU A 76 -10.65 4.34 7.72
N ASN A 77 -11.59 4.91 8.46
CA ASN A 77 -11.39 5.20 9.89
C ASN A 77 -11.12 3.92 10.67
N ASP A 78 -11.92 2.87 10.41
CA ASP A 78 -11.74 1.58 11.08
C ASP A 78 -10.39 0.94 10.68
N LEU A 79 -10.00 1.04 9.42
CA LEU A 79 -8.71 0.55 8.95
C LEU A 79 -7.55 1.29 9.63
N ARG A 80 -7.65 2.61 9.73
CA ARG A 80 -6.66 3.40 10.43
C ARG A 80 -6.49 2.95 11.88
N ASP A 81 -7.61 2.80 12.59
CA ASP A 81 -7.58 2.38 14.00
C ASP A 81 -7.00 0.97 14.13
N ALA A 82 -7.39 0.05 13.25
CA ALA A 82 -6.88 -1.31 13.27
C ALA A 82 -5.37 -1.36 13.02
N LEU A 83 -4.87 -0.59 12.05
CA LEU A 83 -3.43 -0.52 11.76
C LEU A 83 -2.67 0.15 12.90
N SER A 84 -3.26 1.17 13.54
CA SER A 84 -2.63 1.86 14.69
C SER A 84 -2.44 0.93 15.88
N ASN A 85 -3.28 -0.10 16.02
CA ASN A 85 -3.21 -1.06 17.11
C ASN A 85 -2.25 -2.23 16.84
N LEU A 86 -1.72 -2.34 15.63
CA LEU A 86 -0.78 -3.41 15.30
C LEU A 86 0.62 -3.08 15.81
N PRO A 87 1.37 -4.11 16.30
CA PRO A 87 2.78 -3.92 16.65
C PRO A 87 3.60 -3.49 15.44
N ALA A 88 4.61 -2.65 15.68
CA ALA A 88 5.48 -2.16 14.61
C ALA A 88 6.19 -3.28 13.83
N ALA A 89 6.41 -4.42 14.49
CA ALA A 89 7.08 -5.58 13.90
C ALA A 89 6.11 -6.54 13.18
N SER A 90 4.84 -6.14 12.95
CA SER A 90 3.87 -6.99 12.28
C SER A 90 4.34 -7.38 10.88
N THR A 91 4.10 -8.64 10.51
CA THR A 91 4.46 -9.14 9.18
C THR A 91 3.49 -8.63 8.12
N ALA A 92 3.90 -8.72 6.85
CA ALA A 92 3.02 -8.37 5.72
C ALA A 92 1.72 -9.18 5.77
N GLU A 93 1.78 -10.46 6.15
CA GLU A 93 0.59 -11.31 6.25
C GLU A 93 -0.34 -10.86 7.38
N GLN A 94 0.21 -10.52 8.53
CA GLN A 94 -0.59 -10.04 9.66
C GLN A 94 -1.32 -8.74 9.30
N ILE A 95 -0.63 -7.84 8.61
CA ILE A 95 -1.22 -6.59 8.13
C ILE A 95 -2.32 -6.88 7.10
N GLN A 96 -2.06 -7.78 6.16
CA GLN A 96 -3.03 -8.15 5.13
C GLN A 96 -4.29 -8.76 5.75
N ASP A 97 -4.15 -9.60 6.78
CA ASP A 97 -5.28 -10.20 7.47
C ASP A 97 -6.16 -9.13 8.12
N VAL A 98 -5.57 -8.11 8.71
CA VAL A 98 -6.29 -6.97 9.29
C VAL A 98 -7.03 -6.19 8.21
N VAL A 99 -6.38 -5.96 7.07
CA VAL A 99 -6.99 -5.26 5.93
C VAL A 99 -8.22 -6.02 5.42
N TYR A 100 -8.12 -7.35 5.30
CA TYR A 100 -9.25 -8.19 4.94
C TYR A 100 -10.37 -8.11 5.95
N GLU A 101 -10.06 -8.18 7.24
CA GLU A 101 -11.07 -8.16 8.30
C GLU A 101 -11.87 -6.86 8.27
N VAL A 102 -11.20 -5.72 8.11
CA VAL A 102 -11.87 -4.42 8.01
C VAL A 102 -12.73 -4.35 6.75
N GLY A 103 -12.30 -4.96 5.65
CA GLY A 103 -13.04 -4.99 4.38
C GLY A 103 -14.26 -5.90 4.38
N ARG A 104 -14.40 -6.79 5.37
CA ARG A 104 -15.54 -7.71 5.48
C ARG A 104 -16.79 -7.01 6.01
N ARG A 105 -17.22 -5.98 5.29
CA ARG A 105 -18.42 -5.19 5.58
C ARG A 105 -19.12 -4.82 4.29
N GLU A 106 -20.41 -4.57 4.35
CA GLU A 106 -21.12 -4.06 3.18
C GLU A 106 -20.63 -2.65 2.85
N PRO A 107 -20.44 -2.28 1.58
CA PRO A 107 -20.70 -3.08 0.37
C PRO A 107 -19.55 -3.96 -0.11
N PHE A 108 -18.46 -4.05 0.65
CA PHE A 108 -17.22 -4.71 0.21
C PHE A 108 -17.21 -6.22 0.50
N LEU A 109 -18.09 -6.68 1.37
CA LEU A 109 -18.18 -8.10 1.73
C LEU A 109 -18.61 -8.91 0.50
N ASP A 110 -17.87 -9.98 0.18
CA ASP A 110 -18.22 -10.89 -0.91
C ASP A 110 -18.46 -12.30 -0.35
N ARG A 111 -19.73 -12.66 -0.22
CA ARG A 111 -20.15 -13.95 0.33
C ARG A 111 -19.89 -15.12 -0.62
N ASN A 112 -19.62 -14.83 -1.89
CA ASN A 112 -19.29 -15.85 -2.89
C ASN A 112 -17.81 -16.24 -2.87
N LYS A 113 -16.97 -15.47 -2.18
CA LYS A 113 -15.55 -15.76 -1.98
C LYS A 113 -15.32 -16.27 -0.57
N LYS A 114 -14.40 -17.23 -0.42
CA LYS A 114 -13.96 -17.70 0.89
C LYS A 114 -12.49 -17.33 1.10
N GLY A 115 -12.20 -16.73 2.24
CA GLY A 115 -10.83 -16.49 2.67
C GLY A 115 -10.18 -17.77 3.18
N LYS A 116 -8.89 -17.70 3.49
CA LYS A 116 -8.11 -18.81 4.03
C LYS A 116 -8.68 -19.35 5.35
N ASP A 117 -9.38 -18.52 6.10
CA ASP A 117 -9.96 -18.85 7.40
C ASP A 117 -11.40 -19.39 7.28
N GLY A 118 -11.90 -19.62 6.07
CA GLY A 118 -13.26 -20.08 5.81
C GLY A 118 -14.33 -19.01 5.93
N LYS A 119 -13.99 -17.79 6.29
CA LYS A 119 -14.91 -16.65 6.35
C LYS A 119 -15.14 -16.06 4.96
N PRO A 120 -16.25 -15.29 4.76
CA PRO A 120 -16.45 -14.60 3.50
C PRO A 120 -15.27 -13.73 3.11
N GLY A 121 -15.01 -13.61 1.82
CA GLY A 121 -13.94 -12.75 1.31
C GLY A 121 -14.38 -11.31 1.14
N VAL A 122 -13.55 -10.53 0.46
CA VAL A 122 -13.85 -9.13 0.12
C VAL A 122 -13.87 -8.99 -1.39
N SER A 123 -14.68 -8.06 -1.89
CA SER A 123 -14.74 -7.76 -3.31
C SER A 123 -13.50 -6.99 -3.75
N LEU A 124 -13.23 -6.99 -5.05
CA LEU A 124 -12.16 -6.18 -5.62
C LEU A 124 -12.39 -4.69 -5.36
N ASP A 125 -13.63 -4.27 -5.17
CA ASP A 125 -13.97 -2.86 -4.91
C ASP A 125 -13.30 -2.33 -3.64
N TRP A 126 -13.09 -3.19 -2.63
CA TRP A 126 -12.37 -2.82 -1.42
C TRP A 126 -10.94 -2.38 -1.74
N PHE A 127 -10.18 -3.21 -2.46
CA PHE A 127 -8.80 -2.90 -2.81
C PHE A 127 -8.71 -1.78 -3.84
N ASN A 128 -9.62 -1.76 -4.82
CA ASN A 128 -9.67 -0.66 -5.80
C ASN A 128 -9.88 0.67 -5.10
N MET A 129 -10.76 0.73 -4.12
CA MET A 129 -10.99 1.93 -3.32
C MET A 129 -9.71 2.36 -2.59
N LEU A 130 -9.01 1.41 -1.94
CA LEU A 130 -7.77 1.72 -1.24
C LEU A 130 -6.73 2.32 -2.20
N TYR A 131 -6.56 1.73 -3.38
CA TYR A 131 -5.60 2.24 -4.36
C TYR A 131 -6.00 3.60 -4.89
N GLN A 132 -7.27 3.80 -5.23
CA GLN A 132 -7.76 5.05 -5.79
C GLN A 132 -7.72 6.21 -4.78
N VAL A 133 -8.10 5.96 -3.54
CA VAL A 133 -8.17 6.99 -2.51
C VAL A 133 -6.82 7.27 -1.88
N LEU A 134 -6.04 6.23 -1.58
CA LEU A 134 -4.80 6.38 -0.84
C LEU A 134 -3.59 6.57 -1.75
N LEU A 135 -3.55 5.89 -2.88
CA LEU A 135 -2.39 5.89 -3.76
C LEU A 135 -2.59 6.70 -5.05
N GLY A 136 -3.83 7.08 -5.35
CA GLY A 136 -4.13 7.80 -6.59
C GLY A 136 -3.93 6.95 -7.84
N GLN A 137 -4.08 5.63 -7.72
CA GLN A 137 -3.85 4.64 -8.78
C GLN A 137 -5.03 3.67 -8.83
N GLU A 138 -5.27 3.06 -9.99
CA GLU A 138 -6.32 2.03 -10.12
C GLU A 138 -5.86 0.67 -9.59
N LYS A 139 -4.57 0.40 -9.67
CA LYS A 139 -3.95 -0.87 -9.26
C LYS A 139 -2.71 -0.59 -8.43
N GLY A 140 -2.30 -1.58 -7.65
CA GLY A 140 -1.09 -1.48 -6.85
C GLY A 140 -0.63 -2.85 -6.38
N PRO A 141 0.46 -2.89 -5.60
CA PRO A 141 0.96 -4.12 -5.02
C PRO A 141 -0.01 -4.63 -3.94
N ARG A 142 0.23 -5.85 -3.46
CA ARG A 142 -0.51 -6.39 -2.31
C ARG A 142 -0.41 -5.40 -1.14
N PHE A 143 -1.56 -4.96 -0.64
CA PHE A 143 -1.61 -3.82 0.28
C PHE A 143 -0.83 -4.07 1.58
N GLY A 144 -0.98 -5.27 2.15
CA GLY A 144 -0.24 -5.61 3.38
C GLY A 144 1.27 -5.61 3.18
N SER A 145 1.74 -6.08 2.03
CA SER A 145 3.17 -6.05 1.69
C SER A 145 3.67 -4.63 1.52
N PHE A 146 2.89 -3.77 0.87
CA PHE A 146 3.23 -2.36 0.73
C PHE A 146 3.34 -1.68 2.10
N VAL A 147 2.36 -1.89 2.98
CA VAL A 147 2.35 -1.28 4.32
C VAL A 147 3.54 -1.76 5.15
N ALA A 148 3.91 -3.04 5.03
CA ALA A 148 5.07 -3.58 5.75
C ALA A 148 6.36 -2.87 5.37
N VAL A 149 6.55 -2.55 4.08
CA VAL A 149 7.74 -1.84 3.61
C VAL A 149 7.67 -0.35 3.93
N TYR A 150 6.51 0.27 3.66
CA TYR A 150 6.29 1.70 3.88
C TYR A 150 6.33 2.07 5.36
N GLY A 151 5.82 1.19 6.22
CA GLY A 151 5.72 1.38 7.66
C GLY A 151 4.28 1.67 8.09
N LEU A 152 3.88 1.05 9.20
CA LEU A 152 2.52 1.21 9.74
C LEU A 152 2.19 2.67 10.05
N LYS A 153 3.11 3.38 10.69
CA LYS A 153 2.89 4.79 11.01
C LYS A 153 2.68 5.64 9.75
N ASN A 154 3.50 5.41 8.74
CA ASN A 154 3.37 6.13 7.47
C ASN A 154 2.05 5.80 6.78
N ALA A 155 1.60 4.56 6.86
CA ALA A 155 0.32 4.15 6.30
C ALA A 155 -0.85 4.81 7.03
N VAL A 156 -0.79 4.87 8.36
CA VAL A 156 -1.81 5.57 9.17
C VAL A 156 -1.86 7.05 8.80
N ASP A 157 -0.71 7.70 8.69
CA ASP A 157 -0.63 9.12 8.30
C ASP A 157 -1.22 9.33 6.90
N MET A 158 -0.98 8.40 5.98
CA MET A 158 -1.54 8.44 4.62
C MET A 158 -3.07 8.37 4.64
N ILE A 159 -3.64 7.50 5.47
CA ILE A 159 -5.10 7.39 5.63
C ILE A 159 -5.66 8.68 6.24
N ASP A 160 -5.03 9.20 7.28
CA ASP A 160 -5.44 10.46 7.90
C ASP A 160 -5.43 11.61 6.89
N GLY A 161 -4.41 11.66 6.05
CA GLY A 161 -4.32 12.65 4.97
C GLY A 161 -5.46 12.54 3.97
N ALA A 162 -5.83 11.31 3.60
CA ALA A 162 -6.94 11.07 2.69
C ALA A 162 -8.28 11.48 3.31
N LEU A 163 -8.49 11.19 4.58
CA LEU A 163 -9.69 11.59 5.30
C LEU A 163 -9.80 13.12 5.45
N ALA A 164 -8.67 13.79 5.63
CA ALA A 164 -8.63 15.24 5.75
C ALA A 164 -8.95 15.96 4.43
N ARG A 165 -8.54 15.39 3.29
CA ARG A 165 -8.78 15.99 1.96
C ARG A 165 -10.26 16.08 1.61
N SER A 166 -11.09 15.22 2.18
CA SER A 166 -12.49 15.10 1.81
C SER A 166 -13.44 15.87 2.74
N THR A 167 -12.92 16.82 3.51
CA THR A 167 -13.74 17.70 4.36
C THR A 167 -14.00 19.06 3.74
#